data_47538979b4139629c12fdc2348b4cee3
#
_entry.id   47538979b4139629c12fdc2348b4cee3
#
_cell.length_a   1.000
_cell.length_b   1.000
_cell.length_c   1.000
_cell.angle_alpha   90.00
_cell.angle_beta   90.00
_cell.angle_gamma   90.00
#
_symmetry.space_group_name_H-M   'P 1'
#
loop_
_entity.id
_entity.type
_entity.pdbx_description
1 polymer ?
#
loop_
_entity_poly.entity_id
_entity_poly.type
_entity_poly.pdbx_seq_one_letter_code
_entity_poly.pdbx_strand_id
1 'polypeptide(L)'
;AAAAERTYNILFVQSYTSQTPWHSDLNQGLVKGFKESGLKVNITTEYLDADFWAFNSEKVIMRRFCQRARDRQTDLIITASDEAFYTLFACGDSLPLQIPVVFFGIKYPDMELIATHPNVCGFTANPDFDVILRQAQKIFPQRKEVVCVIDNSFLSNKGLEDFEEEWKIFQKDNPDYRMKVYNTQNHTTSHIIAAICYPRNSYERLVVAPKWSPFLSFVGKNSKAPVFSSQNVGLTNGVFCAYDSDSYASALSAAQRAALVLKGTSPQEIGVTEITQGFIYDYKQLDYFHIDPDKVSSSGTIVNEPYWEKYKYLFILLYPSILALLIASIVWLMRANRRESKRRIQAQTRLLVQNKLVEQRNEFDNVFHSIRDGVITYDTDLHIHFTNRSLLQMLHLPYESGGRFYEGMMAGSIFKIYYNGQDILHSMLKQVAAKGESVKIPQGAFMKEVHSDKYFPVSGEIVPIRSKDAITGMALSARNISNEEMQKRFFDM
;
A
#
# COMPACT_ATOMS: atom_id res chain seq x y z
N ALA A 1 -13.13 49.86 10.51
CA ALA A 1 -13.99 48.75 10.91
C ALA A 1 -14.24 47.92 9.64
N ALA A 2 -13.73 46.70 9.58
CA ALA A 2 -14.10 45.76 8.52
C ALA A 2 -15.60 45.49 8.67
N ALA A 3 -16.41 45.79 7.64
CA ALA A 3 -17.81 45.42 7.61
C ALA A 3 -17.91 43.93 7.89
N ALA A 4 -18.72 43.50 8.86
CA ALA A 4 -18.96 42.10 9.13
C ALA A 4 -19.42 41.43 7.84
N GLU A 5 -18.70 40.43 7.38
CA GLU A 5 -18.96 39.74 6.13
C GLU A 5 -20.34 39.06 6.24
N ARG A 6 -21.31 39.50 5.44
CA ARG A 6 -22.70 39.03 5.50
C ARG A 6 -22.75 37.55 5.12
N THR A 7 -23.39 36.72 5.95
CA THR A 7 -23.72 35.35 5.65
C THR A 7 -25.13 35.30 5.04
N TYR A 8 -25.27 34.67 3.85
CA TYR A 8 -26.54 34.52 3.16
C TYR A 8 -27.19 33.19 3.47
N ASN A 9 -28.49 33.15 3.70
CA ASN A 9 -29.28 31.95 3.94
C ASN A 9 -29.90 31.47 2.62
N ILE A 10 -29.55 30.28 2.21
CA ILE A 10 -30.00 29.63 0.96
C ILE A 10 -30.91 28.45 1.30
N LEU A 11 -32.11 28.42 0.72
CA LEU A 11 -32.95 27.24 0.70
C LEU A 11 -32.71 26.48 -0.62
N PHE A 12 -32.22 25.25 -0.52
CA PHE A 12 -32.06 24.36 -1.67
C PHE A 12 -33.13 23.27 -1.62
N VAL A 13 -34.01 23.23 -2.61
CA VAL A 13 -35.08 22.23 -2.74
C VAL A 13 -34.73 21.26 -3.87
N GLN A 14 -34.58 19.99 -3.52
CA GLN A 14 -34.39 18.90 -4.47
C GLN A 14 -35.73 18.18 -4.72
N SER A 15 -36.00 17.82 -5.99
CA SER A 15 -37.21 17.08 -6.36
C SER A 15 -37.22 15.67 -5.76
N TYR A 16 -36.08 15.01 -5.67
CA TYR A 16 -35.95 13.61 -5.29
C TYR A 16 -35.29 13.42 -3.91
N THR A 17 -35.22 12.17 -3.46
CA THR A 17 -34.72 11.83 -2.11
C THR A 17 -33.21 12.03 -1.95
N SER A 18 -32.73 12.13 -0.71
CA SER A 18 -31.30 12.18 -0.38
C SER A 18 -30.54 10.88 -0.68
N GLN A 19 -31.24 9.80 -1.04
CA GLN A 19 -30.63 8.50 -1.36
C GLN A 19 -30.27 8.37 -2.85
N THR A 20 -30.56 9.39 -3.66
CA THR A 20 -30.16 9.38 -5.07
C THR A 20 -28.65 9.47 -5.23
N PRO A 21 -28.07 8.76 -6.18
CA PRO A 21 -26.62 8.70 -6.35
C PRO A 21 -25.93 10.06 -6.56
N TRP A 22 -26.62 10.97 -7.26
CA TRP A 22 -26.10 12.32 -7.58
C TRP A 22 -26.34 13.35 -6.48
N HIS A 23 -27.04 13.00 -5.39
CA HIS A 23 -27.28 13.89 -4.26
C HIS A 23 -25.97 14.53 -3.72
N SER A 24 -24.92 13.70 -3.58
CA SER A 24 -23.61 14.16 -3.17
C SER A 24 -23.02 15.19 -4.14
N ASP A 25 -23.17 14.93 -5.45
CA ASP A 25 -22.63 15.77 -6.50
C ASP A 25 -23.33 17.14 -6.54
N LEU A 26 -24.65 17.16 -6.39
CA LEU A 26 -25.41 18.40 -6.31
C LEU A 26 -24.96 19.27 -5.13
N ASN A 27 -24.84 18.68 -3.94
CA ASN A 27 -24.40 19.43 -2.75
C ASN A 27 -22.95 19.91 -2.88
N GLN A 28 -22.05 19.08 -3.38
CA GLN A 28 -20.64 19.43 -3.60
C GLN A 28 -20.51 20.56 -4.64
N GLY A 29 -21.27 20.49 -5.73
CA GLY A 29 -21.29 21.51 -6.78
C GLY A 29 -21.74 22.87 -6.23
N LEU A 30 -22.85 22.90 -5.45
CA LEU A 30 -23.31 24.12 -4.81
C LEU A 30 -22.27 24.71 -3.85
N VAL A 31 -21.76 23.92 -2.93
CA VAL A 31 -20.74 24.36 -1.96
C VAL A 31 -19.50 24.93 -2.67
N LYS A 32 -19.04 24.23 -3.71
CA LYS A 32 -17.87 24.65 -4.51
C LYS A 32 -18.16 25.98 -5.23
N GLY A 33 -19.31 26.13 -5.89
CA GLY A 33 -19.67 27.34 -6.65
C GLY A 33 -19.79 28.58 -5.75
N PHE A 34 -20.40 28.46 -4.57
CA PHE A 34 -20.44 29.56 -3.61
C PHE A 34 -19.05 29.90 -3.04
N LYS A 35 -18.24 28.89 -2.74
CA LYS A 35 -16.86 29.10 -2.28
C LYS A 35 -16.02 29.85 -3.32
N GLU A 36 -16.10 29.46 -4.58
CA GLU A 36 -15.40 30.14 -5.68
C GLU A 36 -15.89 31.56 -5.89
N SER A 37 -17.16 31.83 -5.61
CA SER A 37 -17.74 33.17 -5.69
C SER A 37 -17.38 34.09 -4.53
N GLY A 38 -16.69 33.57 -3.49
CA GLY A 38 -16.26 34.32 -2.32
C GLY A 38 -17.38 34.71 -1.36
N LEU A 39 -18.55 34.05 -1.44
CA LEU A 39 -19.70 34.33 -0.56
C LEU A 39 -19.74 33.34 0.61
N LYS A 40 -20.06 33.86 1.79
CA LYS A 40 -20.42 33.04 2.94
C LYS A 40 -21.90 32.70 2.88
N VAL A 41 -22.21 31.42 2.81
CA VAL A 41 -23.59 30.92 2.70
C VAL A 41 -23.88 29.88 3.76
N ASN A 42 -25.14 29.85 4.20
CA ASN A 42 -25.72 28.79 5.00
C ASN A 42 -26.79 28.09 4.14
N ILE A 43 -26.51 26.88 3.67
CA ILE A 43 -27.43 26.15 2.78
C ILE A 43 -28.27 25.20 3.61
N THR A 44 -29.58 25.35 3.55
CA THR A 44 -30.56 24.39 4.06
C THR A 44 -31.10 23.60 2.92
N THR A 45 -30.86 22.29 2.88
CA THR A 45 -31.38 21.39 1.85
C THR A 45 -32.67 20.72 2.31
N GLU A 46 -33.69 20.76 1.48
CA GLU A 46 -34.99 20.13 1.67
C GLU A 46 -35.29 19.21 0.47
N TYR A 47 -35.99 18.09 0.74
CA TYR A 47 -36.33 17.07 -0.25
C TYR A 47 -37.83 16.99 -0.42
N LEU A 48 -38.29 17.07 -1.68
CA LEU A 48 -39.70 16.97 -2.00
C LEU A 48 -40.16 15.51 -2.07
N ASP A 49 -39.22 14.59 -2.30
CA ASP A 49 -39.48 13.14 -2.45
C ASP A 49 -40.57 12.84 -3.49
N ALA A 50 -40.49 13.48 -4.64
CA ALA A 50 -41.50 13.46 -5.72
C ALA A 50 -41.75 12.05 -6.31
N ASP A 51 -40.86 11.10 -6.08
CA ASP A 51 -41.04 9.70 -6.48
C ASP A 51 -42.10 8.98 -5.63
N PHE A 52 -42.37 9.48 -4.43
CA PHE A 52 -43.26 8.81 -3.47
C PHE A 52 -44.60 9.51 -3.29
N TRP A 53 -44.74 10.76 -3.68
CA TRP A 53 -45.90 11.57 -3.40
C TRP A 53 -46.67 11.96 -4.66
N ALA A 54 -47.97 12.05 -4.54
CA ALA A 54 -48.79 12.71 -5.55
C ALA A 54 -48.65 14.24 -5.47
N PHE A 55 -48.81 14.96 -6.57
CA PHE A 55 -48.61 16.41 -6.69
C PHE A 55 -49.31 17.26 -5.61
N ASN A 56 -50.52 16.86 -5.18
CA ASN A 56 -51.21 17.54 -4.10
C ASN A 56 -50.49 17.42 -2.75
N SER A 57 -49.85 16.27 -2.47
CA SER A 57 -49.05 16.07 -1.27
C SER A 57 -47.76 16.85 -1.33
N GLU A 58 -47.12 16.90 -2.48
CA GLU A 58 -45.94 17.73 -2.76
C GLU A 58 -46.19 19.21 -2.43
N LYS A 59 -47.37 19.75 -2.86
CA LYS A 59 -47.77 21.13 -2.53
C LYS A 59 -47.87 21.37 -1.03
N VAL A 60 -48.35 20.43 -0.25
CA VAL A 60 -48.42 20.56 1.23
C VAL A 60 -47.00 20.59 1.83
N ILE A 61 -46.13 19.75 1.34
CA ILE A 61 -44.70 19.71 1.78
C ILE A 61 -44.02 21.03 1.41
N MET A 62 -44.18 21.47 0.16
CA MET A 62 -43.57 22.72 -0.33
C MET A 62 -44.04 23.96 0.45
N ARG A 63 -45.34 24.03 0.83
CA ARG A 63 -45.82 25.12 1.69
C ARG A 63 -45.09 25.19 3.02
N ARG A 64 -44.74 24.05 3.61
CA ARG A 64 -43.92 24.00 4.83
C ARG A 64 -42.50 24.52 4.57
N PHE A 65 -41.92 24.20 3.40
CA PHE A 65 -40.61 24.72 3.00
C PHE A 65 -40.66 26.24 2.82
N CYS A 66 -41.69 26.77 2.16
CA CYS A 66 -41.90 28.20 2.01
C CYS A 66 -42.09 28.92 3.34
N GLN A 67 -42.82 28.32 4.29
CA GLN A 67 -42.95 28.87 5.65
C GLN A 67 -41.58 28.93 6.36
N ARG A 68 -40.83 27.86 6.33
CA ARG A 68 -39.47 27.84 6.91
C ARG A 68 -38.52 28.83 6.24
N ALA A 69 -38.66 29.05 4.94
CA ALA A 69 -37.87 30.04 4.22
C ALA A 69 -38.12 31.46 4.77
N ARG A 70 -39.39 31.78 5.03
CA ARG A 70 -39.76 33.07 5.66
C ARG A 70 -39.20 33.18 7.07
N ASP A 71 -39.42 32.17 7.91
CA ASP A 71 -39.01 32.16 9.31
C ASP A 71 -37.48 32.29 9.46
N ARG A 72 -36.73 31.77 8.53
CA ARG A 72 -35.26 31.77 8.51
C ARG A 72 -34.65 32.97 7.74
N GLN A 73 -35.46 33.88 7.27
CA GLN A 73 -35.02 35.00 6.44
C GLN A 73 -34.12 34.55 5.29
N THR A 74 -34.65 33.63 4.50
CA THR A 74 -33.94 33.07 3.32
C THR A 74 -33.70 34.19 2.30
N ASP A 75 -32.47 34.35 1.86
CA ASP A 75 -32.06 35.34 0.86
C ASP A 75 -32.28 34.88 -0.59
N LEU A 76 -32.25 33.56 -0.83
CA LEU A 76 -32.38 32.97 -2.17
C LEU A 76 -32.86 31.54 -2.08
N ILE A 77 -33.70 31.13 -3.02
CA ILE A 77 -34.16 29.73 -3.20
C ILE A 77 -33.47 29.15 -4.42
N ILE A 78 -32.96 27.91 -4.32
CA ILE A 78 -32.48 27.12 -5.44
C ILE A 78 -33.37 25.90 -5.58
N THR A 79 -33.83 25.59 -6.80
CA THR A 79 -34.60 24.36 -7.08
C THR A 79 -33.88 23.49 -8.09
N ALA A 80 -33.91 22.17 -7.87
CA ALA A 80 -33.37 21.17 -8.79
C ALA A 80 -34.50 20.29 -9.36
N SER A 81 -34.57 20.22 -10.68
CA SER A 81 -35.52 19.49 -11.48
C SER A 81 -36.94 20.09 -11.49
N ASP A 82 -37.78 19.57 -12.37
CA ASP A 82 -39.12 20.12 -12.71
C ASP A 82 -40.05 20.10 -11.49
N GLU A 83 -40.12 19.00 -10.74
CA GLU A 83 -41.08 18.83 -9.66
C GLU A 83 -40.90 19.88 -8.55
N ALA A 84 -39.65 20.14 -8.15
CA ALA A 84 -39.36 21.16 -7.13
C ALA A 84 -39.73 22.57 -7.63
N PHE A 85 -39.44 22.87 -8.92
CA PHE A 85 -39.74 24.16 -9.53
C PHE A 85 -41.25 24.37 -9.62
N TYR A 86 -41.97 23.48 -10.33
CA TYR A 86 -43.40 23.64 -10.53
C TYR A 86 -44.22 23.58 -9.26
N THR A 87 -43.84 22.75 -8.30
CA THR A 87 -44.52 22.69 -7.03
C THR A 87 -44.32 23.97 -6.22
N LEU A 88 -43.11 24.61 -6.30
CA LEU A 88 -42.87 25.88 -5.69
C LEU A 88 -43.85 26.96 -6.20
N PHE A 89 -44.02 27.10 -7.51
CA PHE A 89 -44.92 28.05 -8.11
C PHE A 89 -46.42 27.70 -7.93
N ALA A 90 -46.73 26.38 -7.87
CA ALA A 90 -48.09 25.94 -7.57
C ALA A 90 -48.59 26.19 -6.16
N CYS A 91 -47.71 26.64 -5.25
CA CYS A 91 -48.07 26.98 -3.89
C CYS A 91 -48.74 28.37 -3.77
N GLY A 92 -48.79 29.16 -4.83
CA GLY A 92 -49.51 30.44 -4.88
C GLY A 92 -49.15 31.42 -3.74
N ASP A 93 -50.11 31.84 -2.93
CA ASP A 93 -49.92 32.79 -1.84
C ASP A 93 -48.87 32.40 -0.77
N SER A 94 -48.45 31.15 -0.78
CA SER A 94 -47.38 30.65 0.12
C SER A 94 -45.98 30.95 -0.42
N LEU A 95 -45.83 31.32 -1.69
CA LEU A 95 -44.56 31.67 -2.29
C LEU A 95 -44.06 33.00 -1.72
N PRO A 96 -42.83 33.11 -1.22
CA PRO A 96 -42.25 34.39 -0.86
C PRO A 96 -41.90 35.16 -2.13
N LEU A 97 -42.85 35.93 -2.68
CA LEU A 97 -42.77 36.62 -3.95
C LEU A 97 -41.57 37.57 -4.13
N GLN A 98 -40.85 37.88 -3.03
CA GLN A 98 -39.69 38.78 -3.05
C GLN A 98 -38.35 38.01 -3.01
N ILE A 99 -38.35 36.70 -2.72
CA ILE A 99 -37.12 35.91 -2.69
C ILE A 99 -36.74 35.49 -4.09
N PRO A 100 -35.52 35.78 -4.59
CA PRO A 100 -35.10 35.33 -5.89
C PRO A 100 -34.97 33.80 -5.95
N VAL A 101 -35.29 33.26 -7.10
CA VAL A 101 -35.27 31.81 -7.38
C VAL A 101 -34.30 31.52 -8.51
N VAL A 102 -33.35 30.60 -8.24
CA VAL A 102 -32.46 30.03 -9.27
C VAL A 102 -32.83 28.58 -9.46
N PHE A 103 -33.16 28.19 -10.67
CA PHE A 103 -33.49 26.80 -10.98
C PHE A 103 -32.46 26.16 -11.89
N PHE A 104 -32.36 24.83 -11.83
CA PHE A 104 -31.59 24.05 -12.80
C PHE A 104 -32.18 22.65 -13.01
N GLY A 105 -31.86 22.06 -14.18
CA GLY A 105 -32.33 20.72 -14.51
C GLY A 105 -33.81 20.62 -14.89
N ILE A 106 -34.43 21.74 -15.28
CA ILE A 106 -35.80 21.71 -15.82
C ILE A 106 -35.77 21.15 -17.22
N LYS A 107 -36.59 20.13 -17.47
CA LYS A 107 -36.67 19.40 -18.73
C LYS A 107 -37.72 20.02 -19.67
N TYR A 108 -38.83 20.49 -19.14
CA TYR A 108 -39.96 21.01 -19.90
C TYR A 108 -40.33 22.41 -19.37
N PRO A 109 -39.56 23.47 -19.72
CA PRO A 109 -39.77 24.80 -19.17
C PRO A 109 -41.06 25.43 -19.70
N ASP A 110 -41.90 25.90 -18.77
CA ASP A 110 -43.01 26.81 -19.07
C ASP A 110 -42.45 28.24 -19.12
N MET A 111 -42.11 28.69 -20.32
CA MET A 111 -41.52 30.01 -20.54
C MET A 111 -42.49 31.15 -20.24
N GLU A 112 -43.83 30.94 -20.35
CA GLU A 112 -44.82 31.92 -19.99
C GLU A 112 -44.86 32.11 -18.47
N LEU A 113 -44.90 31.01 -17.74
CA LEU A 113 -44.80 31.03 -16.28
C LEU A 113 -43.54 31.78 -15.81
N ILE A 114 -42.39 31.42 -16.40
CA ILE A 114 -41.11 32.05 -16.05
C ILE A 114 -41.12 33.55 -16.33
N ALA A 115 -41.65 33.97 -17.47
CA ALA A 115 -41.74 35.38 -17.88
C ALA A 115 -42.63 36.23 -16.96
N THR A 116 -43.61 35.63 -16.29
CA THR A 116 -44.44 36.31 -15.29
C THR A 116 -43.76 36.56 -13.95
N HIS A 117 -42.55 35.95 -13.73
CA HIS A 117 -41.83 36.04 -12.47
C HIS A 117 -40.42 36.64 -12.68
N PRO A 118 -40.25 37.97 -12.59
CA PRO A 118 -38.98 38.66 -12.87
C PRO A 118 -37.85 38.31 -11.91
N ASN A 119 -38.17 37.70 -10.76
CA ASN A 119 -37.20 37.22 -9.76
C ASN A 119 -36.68 35.79 -10.01
N VAL A 120 -36.93 35.24 -11.19
CA VAL A 120 -36.56 33.85 -11.55
C VAL A 120 -35.52 33.83 -12.65
N CYS A 121 -34.50 33.00 -12.50
CA CYS A 121 -33.52 32.69 -13.56
C CYS A 121 -33.01 31.27 -13.38
N GLY A 122 -32.33 30.73 -14.38
CA GLY A 122 -31.82 29.38 -14.25
C GLY A 122 -31.37 28.69 -15.53
N PHE A 123 -31.28 27.38 -15.44
CA PHE A 123 -30.85 26.51 -16.54
C PHE A 123 -31.93 25.49 -16.89
N THR A 124 -32.20 25.34 -18.17
CA THR A 124 -33.01 24.24 -18.71
C THR A 124 -32.11 23.11 -19.24
N ALA A 125 -32.65 21.92 -19.32
CA ALA A 125 -32.00 20.72 -19.85
C ALA A 125 -33.01 19.94 -20.70
N ASN A 126 -33.50 20.56 -21.79
CA ASN A 126 -34.54 20.01 -22.62
C ASN A 126 -34.14 18.63 -23.17
N PRO A 127 -35.02 17.61 -23.11
CA PRO A 127 -34.73 16.32 -23.72
C PRO A 127 -34.48 16.46 -25.23
N ASP A 128 -33.60 15.60 -25.75
CA ASP A 128 -33.40 15.44 -27.19
C ASP A 128 -33.53 13.95 -27.53
N PHE A 129 -34.73 13.54 -27.91
CA PHE A 129 -35.03 12.13 -28.16
C PHE A 129 -34.46 11.65 -29.48
N ASP A 130 -34.29 12.51 -30.50
CA ASP A 130 -33.64 12.13 -31.74
C ASP A 130 -32.17 11.74 -31.49
N VAL A 131 -31.47 12.52 -30.69
CA VAL A 131 -30.10 12.20 -30.26
C VAL A 131 -30.05 10.89 -29.47
N ILE A 132 -30.98 10.65 -28.56
CA ILE A 132 -31.09 9.39 -27.78
C ILE A 132 -31.35 8.21 -28.73
N LEU A 133 -32.27 8.32 -29.66
CA LEU A 133 -32.61 7.26 -30.60
C LEU A 133 -31.46 6.93 -31.56
N ARG A 134 -30.77 7.93 -32.09
CA ARG A 134 -29.59 7.72 -32.93
C ARG A 134 -28.43 7.06 -32.16
N GLN A 135 -28.22 7.41 -30.91
CA GLN A 135 -27.21 6.74 -30.07
C GLN A 135 -27.63 5.31 -29.77
N ALA A 136 -28.90 5.06 -29.44
CA ALA A 136 -29.42 3.72 -29.24
C ALA A 136 -29.27 2.84 -30.49
N GLN A 137 -29.56 3.39 -31.66
CA GLN A 137 -29.35 2.74 -32.96
C GLN A 137 -27.88 2.38 -33.19
N LYS A 138 -26.97 3.28 -32.89
CA LYS A 138 -25.52 3.06 -33.05
C LYS A 138 -25.02 1.93 -32.19
N ILE A 139 -25.50 1.83 -30.93
CA ILE A 139 -25.08 0.80 -29.98
C ILE A 139 -25.78 -0.53 -30.25
N PHE A 140 -27.08 -0.51 -30.60
CA PHE A 140 -27.93 -1.67 -30.79
C PHE A 140 -28.62 -1.67 -32.15
N PRO A 141 -27.89 -1.73 -33.28
CA PRO A 141 -28.46 -1.58 -34.63
C PRO A 141 -29.48 -2.66 -35.00
N GLN A 142 -29.44 -3.81 -34.33
CA GLN A 142 -30.35 -4.92 -34.54
C GLN A 142 -31.71 -4.74 -33.85
N ARG A 143 -31.86 -3.77 -32.93
CA ARG A 143 -33.07 -3.55 -32.15
C ARG A 143 -33.95 -2.50 -32.86
N LYS A 144 -35.06 -2.94 -33.40
CA LYS A 144 -35.91 -2.12 -34.27
C LYS A 144 -37.26 -1.74 -33.64
N GLU A 145 -37.60 -2.25 -32.48
CA GLU A 145 -38.82 -1.91 -31.75
C GLU A 145 -38.49 -1.02 -30.55
N VAL A 146 -38.92 0.23 -30.62
CA VAL A 146 -38.76 1.20 -29.50
C VAL A 146 -40.04 1.19 -28.67
N VAL A 147 -39.89 0.97 -27.39
CA VAL A 147 -40.96 0.95 -26.39
C VAL A 147 -40.88 2.19 -25.54
N CYS A 148 -41.85 3.09 -25.62
CA CYS A 148 -41.98 4.22 -24.73
C CYS A 148 -42.87 3.85 -23.54
N VAL A 149 -42.43 4.11 -22.29
CA VAL A 149 -43.21 3.82 -21.06
C VAL A 149 -43.52 5.12 -20.36
N ILE A 150 -44.78 5.40 -20.10
CA ILE A 150 -45.28 6.59 -19.42
C ILE A 150 -46.20 6.25 -18.24
N ASP A 151 -46.34 7.18 -17.29
CA ASP A 151 -47.20 7.04 -16.10
C ASP A 151 -48.38 8.03 -16.03
N ASN A 152 -48.66 8.74 -17.11
CA ASN A 152 -49.73 9.76 -17.22
C ASN A 152 -49.52 10.99 -16.30
N SER A 153 -48.34 11.13 -15.66
CA SER A 153 -47.99 12.40 -15.02
C SER A 153 -47.81 13.51 -16.04
N PHE A 154 -47.91 14.76 -15.61
CA PHE A 154 -47.74 15.93 -16.50
C PHE A 154 -46.41 15.82 -17.28
N LEU A 155 -45.31 15.51 -16.61
CA LEU A 155 -43.98 15.42 -17.22
C LEU A 155 -43.87 14.23 -18.19
N SER A 156 -44.46 13.07 -17.85
CA SER A 156 -44.49 11.92 -18.78
C SER A 156 -45.27 12.23 -20.05
N ASN A 157 -46.41 12.95 -19.94
CA ASN A 157 -47.22 13.30 -21.10
C ASN A 157 -46.50 14.34 -21.98
N LYS A 158 -45.87 15.35 -21.38
CA LYS A 158 -45.04 16.30 -22.11
C LYS A 158 -43.88 15.60 -22.82
N GLY A 159 -43.19 14.72 -22.12
CA GLY A 159 -42.11 13.96 -22.71
C GLY A 159 -42.58 13.00 -23.81
N LEU A 160 -43.81 12.50 -23.77
CA LEU A 160 -44.36 11.72 -24.85
C LEU A 160 -44.68 12.59 -26.08
N GLU A 161 -45.24 13.78 -25.88
CA GLU A 161 -45.51 14.74 -26.97
C GLU A 161 -44.21 15.05 -27.73
N ASP A 162 -43.15 15.44 -27.03
CA ASP A 162 -41.84 15.74 -27.63
C ASP A 162 -41.24 14.51 -28.32
N PHE A 163 -41.33 13.34 -27.64
CA PHE A 163 -40.84 12.08 -28.19
C PHE A 163 -41.55 11.69 -29.48
N GLU A 164 -42.89 11.88 -29.56
CA GLU A 164 -43.67 11.57 -30.77
C GLU A 164 -43.33 12.52 -31.92
N GLU A 165 -43.03 13.80 -31.66
CA GLU A 165 -42.60 14.76 -32.67
C GLU A 165 -41.22 14.40 -33.25
N GLU A 166 -40.27 14.12 -32.37
CA GLU A 166 -38.90 13.75 -32.77
C GLU A 166 -38.85 12.35 -33.39
N TRP A 167 -39.73 11.42 -32.95
CA TRP A 167 -39.90 10.12 -33.57
C TRP A 167 -40.27 10.24 -35.06
N LYS A 168 -41.13 11.17 -35.45
CA LYS A 168 -41.49 11.40 -36.84
C LYS A 168 -40.29 11.80 -37.70
N ILE A 169 -39.37 12.53 -37.11
CA ILE A 169 -38.10 12.92 -37.74
C ILE A 169 -37.21 11.70 -37.89
N PHE A 170 -36.96 10.98 -36.79
CA PHE A 170 -36.11 9.79 -36.77
C PHE A 170 -36.63 8.70 -37.73
N GLN A 171 -37.94 8.47 -37.78
CA GLN A 171 -38.56 7.42 -38.60
C GLN A 171 -38.44 7.67 -40.11
N LYS A 172 -38.34 8.93 -40.55
CA LYS A 172 -38.11 9.25 -41.97
C LYS A 172 -36.79 8.64 -42.48
N ASP A 173 -35.77 8.69 -41.65
CA ASP A 173 -34.45 8.13 -41.97
C ASP A 173 -34.36 6.63 -41.66
N ASN A 174 -35.29 6.11 -40.83
CA ASN A 174 -35.28 4.74 -40.31
C ASN A 174 -36.66 4.07 -40.41
N PRO A 175 -37.17 3.79 -41.61
CA PRO A 175 -38.53 3.31 -41.82
C PRO A 175 -38.80 1.89 -41.31
N ASP A 176 -37.78 1.12 -40.99
CA ASP A 176 -37.82 -0.22 -40.42
C ASP A 176 -38.01 -0.23 -38.89
N TYR A 177 -37.89 0.93 -38.25
CA TYR A 177 -38.14 1.06 -36.81
C TYR A 177 -39.63 1.20 -36.50
N ARG A 178 -40.06 0.62 -35.38
CA ARG A 178 -41.45 0.66 -34.90
C ARG A 178 -41.49 1.17 -33.48
N MET A 179 -42.49 1.97 -33.15
CA MET A 179 -42.73 2.50 -31.81
C MET A 179 -43.99 1.87 -31.19
N LYS A 180 -43.93 1.59 -29.89
CA LYS A 180 -45.07 1.24 -29.06
C LYS A 180 -45.04 2.06 -27.78
N VAL A 181 -46.19 2.57 -27.36
CA VAL A 181 -46.36 3.31 -26.14
C VAL A 181 -47.14 2.45 -25.14
N TYR A 182 -46.58 2.30 -23.94
CA TYR A 182 -47.27 1.66 -22.82
C TYR A 182 -47.49 2.68 -21.70
N ASN A 183 -48.76 2.90 -21.36
CA ASN A 183 -49.15 3.76 -20.25
C ASN A 183 -49.49 2.89 -19.04
N THR A 184 -48.84 3.11 -17.90
CA THR A 184 -49.01 2.30 -16.66
C THR A 184 -50.42 2.43 -16.06
N GLN A 185 -51.22 3.42 -16.44
CA GLN A 185 -52.61 3.53 -16.03
C GLN A 185 -53.55 2.70 -16.92
N ASN A 186 -53.25 2.56 -18.18
CA ASN A 186 -54.11 1.85 -19.16
C ASN A 186 -53.72 0.37 -19.30
N HIS A 187 -52.50 0.03 -18.92
CA HIS A 187 -51.97 -1.33 -18.99
C HIS A 187 -51.54 -1.79 -17.61
N THR A 188 -51.91 -3.00 -17.24
CA THR A 188 -51.42 -3.56 -15.97
C THR A 188 -49.90 -3.70 -16.00
N THR A 189 -49.28 -3.50 -14.84
CA THR A 189 -47.83 -3.69 -14.66
C THR A 189 -47.36 -5.06 -15.18
N SER A 190 -48.16 -6.12 -14.94
CA SER A 190 -47.87 -7.46 -15.44
C SER A 190 -47.86 -7.54 -16.95
N HIS A 191 -48.75 -6.83 -17.63
CA HIS A 191 -48.81 -6.76 -19.11
C HIS A 191 -47.57 -6.06 -19.66
N ILE A 192 -47.17 -4.95 -19.09
CA ILE A 192 -45.98 -4.20 -19.51
C ILE A 192 -44.72 -5.02 -19.24
N ILE A 193 -44.60 -5.65 -18.09
CA ILE A 193 -43.49 -6.56 -17.76
C ILE A 193 -43.45 -7.71 -18.78
N ALA A 194 -44.60 -8.35 -19.07
CA ALA A 194 -44.65 -9.41 -20.06
C ALA A 194 -44.21 -8.93 -21.47
N ALA A 195 -44.56 -7.72 -21.82
CA ALA A 195 -44.18 -7.13 -23.10
C ALA A 195 -42.69 -6.81 -23.20
N ILE A 196 -42.06 -6.36 -22.11
CA ILE A 196 -40.67 -5.83 -22.13
C ILE A 196 -39.65 -6.84 -21.60
N CYS A 197 -39.96 -7.59 -20.53
CA CYS A 197 -38.99 -8.41 -19.84
C CYS A 197 -38.94 -9.87 -20.33
N TYR A 198 -40.00 -10.41 -20.96
CA TYR A 198 -39.99 -11.81 -21.40
C TYR A 198 -39.29 -12.04 -22.74
N PRO A 199 -38.59 -13.23 -22.89
CA PRO A 199 -37.48 -13.39 -23.82
C PRO A 199 -37.76 -13.30 -25.30
N ARG A 200 -38.96 -13.65 -25.75
CA ARG A 200 -39.20 -13.79 -27.23
C ARG A 200 -39.08 -12.50 -28.01
N ASN A 201 -39.33 -11.35 -27.37
CA ASN A 201 -39.32 -10.05 -28.06
C ASN A 201 -38.35 -9.02 -27.45
N SER A 202 -37.77 -9.31 -26.30
CA SER A 202 -36.92 -8.34 -25.60
C SER A 202 -35.57 -8.07 -26.29
N TYR A 203 -35.12 -9.00 -27.13
CA TYR A 203 -33.86 -8.83 -27.88
C TYR A 203 -34.00 -7.86 -29.08
N GLU A 204 -35.24 -7.60 -29.54
CA GLU A 204 -35.52 -6.67 -30.64
C GLU A 204 -35.92 -5.29 -30.12
N ARG A 205 -36.03 -5.11 -28.79
CA ARG A 205 -36.59 -3.91 -28.18
C ARG A 205 -35.54 -3.02 -27.55
N LEU A 206 -35.83 -1.72 -27.64
CA LEU A 206 -35.21 -0.65 -26.85
C LEU A 206 -36.33 -0.03 -26.01
N VAL A 207 -36.03 0.36 -24.77
CA VAL A 207 -36.96 1.12 -23.94
C VAL A 207 -36.49 2.56 -23.86
N VAL A 208 -37.40 3.50 -24.16
CA VAL A 208 -37.15 4.93 -23.98
C VAL A 208 -38.09 5.45 -22.89
N ALA A 209 -37.54 6.12 -21.90
CA ALA A 209 -38.27 6.66 -20.77
C ALA A 209 -38.19 8.19 -20.77
N PRO A 210 -39.25 8.91 -21.10
CA PRO A 210 -39.27 10.37 -20.98
C PRO A 210 -39.18 10.85 -19.52
N LYS A 211 -39.70 10.05 -18.61
CA LYS A 211 -39.59 10.27 -17.17
C LYS A 211 -39.20 8.96 -16.50
N TRP A 212 -38.26 9.05 -15.54
CA TRP A 212 -37.91 7.90 -14.72
C TRP A 212 -39.02 7.57 -13.72
N SER A 213 -39.16 6.30 -13.37
CA SER A 213 -40.02 5.81 -12.32
C SER A 213 -39.44 4.54 -11.68
N PRO A 214 -39.88 4.16 -10.46
CA PRO A 214 -39.47 2.91 -9.83
C PRO A 214 -39.80 1.67 -10.68
N PHE A 215 -40.86 1.73 -11.47
CA PHE A 215 -41.24 0.69 -12.43
C PHE A 215 -40.15 0.49 -13.50
N LEU A 216 -39.62 1.58 -14.05
CA LEU A 216 -38.50 1.52 -15.02
C LEU A 216 -37.21 0.97 -14.43
N SER A 217 -36.96 1.21 -13.14
CA SER A 217 -35.87 0.56 -12.41
C SER A 217 -36.05 -0.96 -12.41
N PHE A 218 -37.26 -1.44 -12.13
CA PHE A 218 -37.55 -2.87 -12.19
C PHE A 218 -37.35 -3.42 -13.61
N VAL A 219 -37.87 -2.75 -14.63
CA VAL A 219 -37.70 -3.13 -16.04
C VAL A 219 -36.22 -3.20 -16.41
N GLY A 220 -35.43 -2.18 -16.09
CA GLY A 220 -34.02 -2.10 -16.46
C GLY A 220 -33.19 -3.19 -15.79
N LYS A 221 -33.51 -3.57 -14.55
CA LYS A 221 -32.82 -4.66 -13.83
C LYS A 221 -33.17 -6.07 -14.30
N ASN A 222 -34.37 -6.25 -14.89
CA ASN A 222 -34.90 -7.57 -15.21
C ASN A 222 -35.12 -7.79 -16.72
N SER A 223 -34.97 -6.77 -17.54
CA SER A 223 -35.21 -6.83 -19.00
C SER A 223 -33.93 -7.11 -19.77
N LYS A 224 -34.06 -7.81 -20.90
CA LYS A 224 -33.06 -7.90 -21.94
C LYS A 224 -33.13 -6.73 -22.94
N ALA A 225 -34.04 -5.80 -22.75
CA ALA A 225 -34.12 -4.55 -23.49
C ALA A 225 -33.40 -3.43 -22.73
N PRO A 226 -32.38 -2.77 -23.31
CA PRO A 226 -31.70 -1.66 -22.66
C PRO A 226 -32.64 -0.47 -22.50
N VAL A 227 -32.57 0.21 -21.36
CA VAL A 227 -33.41 1.38 -21.06
C VAL A 227 -32.59 2.64 -21.28
N PHE A 228 -33.09 3.52 -22.15
CA PHE A 228 -32.58 4.86 -22.38
C PHE A 228 -33.49 5.89 -21.71
N SER A 229 -32.93 6.91 -21.12
CA SER A 229 -33.69 7.95 -20.40
C SER A 229 -33.20 9.33 -20.78
N SER A 230 -34.13 10.31 -20.76
CA SER A 230 -33.81 11.73 -20.82
C SER A 230 -33.42 12.29 -19.43
N GLN A 231 -33.35 11.45 -18.40
CA GLN A 231 -33.03 11.82 -17.04
C GLN A 231 -31.96 10.86 -16.46
N ASN A 232 -30.98 11.40 -15.75
CA ASN A 232 -29.94 10.62 -15.12
C ASN A 232 -30.40 9.91 -13.82
N VAL A 233 -31.63 10.16 -13.36
CA VAL A 233 -32.22 9.65 -12.11
C VAL A 233 -32.23 8.10 -12.06
N GLY A 234 -32.36 7.44 -13.19
CA GLY A 234 -32.40 5.97 -13.25
C GLY A 234 -31.05 5.28 -13.39
N LEU A 235 -29.97 6.01 -13.56
CA LEU A 235 -28.61 5.45 -13.57
C LEU A 235 -28.34 4.76 -12.23
N THR A 236 -27.60 3.64 -12.23
CA THR A 236 -27.44 2.74 -11.09
C THR A 236 -28.64 1.84 -10.76
N ASN A 237 -29.82 2.19 -11.29
CA ASN A 237 -31.09 1.50 -11.06
C ASN A 237 -31.65 0.82 -12.33
N GLY A 238 -30.80 0.41 -13.26
CA GLY A 238 -31.17 -0.36 -14.44
C GLY A 238 -31.31 0.45 -15.73
N VAL A 239 -31.15 1.78 -15.70
CA VAL A 239 -31.02 2.59 -16.91
C VAL A 239 -29.66 2.32 -17.53
N PHE A 240 -29.64 1.97 -18.81
CA PHE A 240 -28.44 1.70 -19.60
C PHE A 240 -27.68 3.00 -19.92
N CYS A 241 -28.40 4.00 -20.36
CA CYS A 241 -27.87 5.27 -20.79
C CYS A 241 -28.88 6.39 -20.52
N ALA A 242 -28.40 7.50 -19.97
CA ALA A 242 -29.16 8.75 -19.90
C ALA A 242 -28.51 9.81 -20.79
N TYR A 243 -29.33 10.67 -21.38
CA TYR A 243 -28.88 11.89 -22.03
C TYR A 243 -29.30 13.07 -21.17
N ASP A 244 -28.35 13.60 -20.40
CA ASP A 244 -28.64 14.62 -19.39
C ASP A 244 -27.40 15.48 -19.12
N SER A 245 -27.56 16.51 -18.30
CA SER A 245 -26.47 17.32 -17.80
C SER A 245 -25.72 16.64 -16.65
N ASP A 246 -24.44 16.95 -16.50
CA ASP A 246 -23.68 16.56 -15.33
C ASP A 246 -24.20 17.23 -14.07
N SER A 247 -24.54 16.44 -13.05
CA SER A 247 -25.20 16.93 -11.83
C SER A 247 -24.31 17.89 -11.02
N TYR A 248 -23.01 17.60 -10.92
CA TYR A 248 -22.06 18.46 -10.22
C TYR A 248 -21.88 19.80 -10.96
N ALA A 249 -21.65 19.75 -12.28
CA ALA A 249 -21.47 20.94 -13.10
C ALA A 249 -22.72 21.82 -13.13
N SER A 250 -23.92 21.20 -13.18
CA SER A 250 -25.20 21.91 -13.11
C SER A 250 -25.37 22.66 -11.80
N ALA A 251 -25.11 22.01 -10.69
CA ALA A 251 -25.20 22.62 -9.36
C ALA A 251 -24.15 23.72 -9.14
N LEU A 252 -22.91 23.49 -9.61
CA LEU A 252 -21.84 24.50 -9.57
C LEU A 252 -22.25 25.75 -10.36
N SER A 253 -22.77 25.58 -11.57
CA SER A 253 -23.24 26.67 -12.42
C SER A 253 -24.43 27.40 -11.79
N ALA A 254 -25.36 26.67 -11.13
CA ALA A 254 -26.49 27.26 -10.40
C ALA A 254 -26.01 28.11 -9.20
N ALA A 255 -25.03 27.62 -8.45
CA ALA A 255 -24.44 28.38 -7.34
C ALA A 255 -23.71 29.65 -7.81
N GLN A 256 -22.98 29.57 -8.92
CA GLN A 256 -22.32 30.75 -9.52
C GLN A 256 -23.36 31.80 -9.96
N ARG A 257 -24.46 31.36 -10.57
CA ARG A 257 -25.57 32.24 -10.95
C ARG A 257 -26.30 32.82 -9.73
N ALA A 258 -26.55 31.99 -8.71
CA ALA A 258 -27.09 32.43 -7.44
C ALA A 258 -26.20 33.50 -6.75
N ALA A 259 -24.90 33.34 -6.85
CA ALA A 259 -23.96 34.34 -6.33
C ALA A 259 -24.02 35.67 -7.07
N LEU A 260 -24.27 35.70 -8.39
CA LEU A 260 -24.50 36.94 -9.12
C LEU A 260 -25.75 37.63 -8.63
N VAL A 261 -26.86 36.89 -8.41
CA VAL A 261 -28.10 37.41 -7.86
C VAL A 261 -27.87 38.04 -6.45
N LEU A 262 -27.16 37.34 -5.57
CA LEU A 262 -26.84 37.80 -4.22
C LEU A 262 -25.92 39.03 -4.21
N LYS A 263 -25.13 39.23 -5.25
CA LYS A 263 -24.30 40.42 -5.48
C LYS A 263 -25.06 41.60 -6.10
N GLY A 264 -26.34 41.41 -6.41
CA GLY A 264 -27.23 42.48 -6.86
C GLY A 264 -27.57 42.45 -8.37
N THR A 265 -27.10 41.43 -9.13
CA THR A 265 -27.53 41.29 -10.53
C THR A 265 -29.00 40.83 -10.57
N SER A 266 -29.84 41.45 -11.40
CA SER A 266 -31.25 41.06 -11.52
C SER A 266 -31.37 39.64 -12.13
N PRO A 267 -32.24 38.77 -11.55
CA PRO A 267 -32.53 37.48 -12.16
C PRO A 267 -33.02 37.59 -13.62
N GLN A 268 -33.80 38.60 -13.94
CA GLN A 268 -34.31 38.90 -15.27
C GLN A 268 -33.17 39.21 -16.27
N GLU A 269 -32.11 39.91 -15.79
CA GLU A 269 -30.94 40.22 -16.62
C GLU A 269 -30.11 38.94 -16.89
N ILE A 270 -30.01 38.08 -15.89
CA ILE A 270 -29.32 36.77 -16.01
C ILE A 270 -30.08 35.85 -16.98
N GLY A 271 -31.41 35.82 -16.85
CA GLY A 271 -32.31 35.08 -17.72
C GLY A 271 -32.21 33.55 -17.57
N VAL A 272 -32.74 32.88 -18.61
CA VAL A 272 -32.77 31.41 -18.73
C VAL A 272 -31.89 30.99 -19.89
N THR A 273 -31.03 30.01 -19.63
CA THR A 273 -30.17 29.42 -20.69
C THR A 273 -30.23 27.90 -20.62
N GLU A 274 -29.94 27.25 -21.73
CA GLU A 274 -29.82 25.80 -21.76
C GLU A 274 -28.42 25.35 -21.26
N ILE A 275 -28.39 24.27 -20.49
CA ILE A 275 -27.15 23.68 -20.03
C ILE A 275 -26.69 22.58 -20.99
N THR A 276 -25.37 22.42 -21.11
CA THR A 276 -24.81 21.35 -21.96
C THR A 276 -25.17 19.98 -21.39
N GLN A 277 -25.72 19.13 -22.25
CA GLN A 277 -26.06 17.74 -21.96
C GLN A 277 -25.10 16.79 -22.66
N GLY A 278 -25.04 15.56 -22.16
CA GLY A 278 -24.24 14.50 -22.74
C GLY A 278 -24.75 13.12 -22.35
N PHE A 279 -24.19 12.10 -23.00
CA PHE A 279 -24.52 10.73 -22.64
C PHE A 279 -23.81 10.31 -21.37
N ILE A 280 -24.56 9.63 -20.49
CA ILE A 280 -24.06 9.06 -19.24
C ILE A 280 -24.47 7.59 -19.24
N TYR A 281 -23.48 6.69 -19.18
CA TYR A 281 -23.67 5.24 -19.24
C TYR A 281 -23.41 4.61 -17.86
N ASP A 282 -24.24 3.62 -17.49
CA ASP A 282 -23.98 2.80 -16.31
C ASP A 282 -23.07 1.62 -16.70
N TYR A 283 -21.88 1.55 -16.11
CA TYR A 283 -20.93 0.45 -16.34
C TYR A 283 -21.54 -0.94 -16.12
N LYS A 284 -22.39 -1.09 -15.09
CA LYS A 284 -23.06 -2.39 -14.80
C LYS A 284 -23.98 -2.82 -15.93
N GLN A 285 -24.61 -1.85 -16.60
CA GLN A 285 -25.46 -2.11 -17.75
C GLN A 285 -24.64 -2.36 -19.03
N LEU A 286 -23.52 -1.66 -19.19
CA LEU A 286 -22.56 -1.98 -20.26
C LEU A 286 -22.09 -3.43 -20.18
N ASP A 287 -21.68 -3.86 -18.99
CA ASP A 287 -21.24 -5.24 -18.72
C ASP A 287 -22.39 -6.25 -18.97
N TYR A 288 -23.59 -5.96 -18.45
CA TYR A 288 -24.76 -6.82 -18.62
C TYR A 288 -25.16 -7.03 -20.11
N PHE A 289 -25.05 -5.99 -20.94
CA PHE A 289 -25.32 -6.05 -22.38
C PHE A 289 -24.08 -6.41 -23.21
N HIS A 290 -22.94 -6.69 -22.60
CA HIS A 290 -21.67 -7.00 -23.23
C HIS A 290 -21.21 -5.91 -24.22
N ILE A 291 -21.42 -4.65 -23.86
CA ILE A 291 -20.93 -3.49 -24.60
C ILE A 291 -19.60 -3.06 -24.03
N ASP A 292 -18.59 -3.05 -24.88
CA ASP A 292 -17.25 -2.59 -24.51
C ASP A 292 -17.30 -1.10 -24.13
N PRO A 293 -16.85 -0.72 -22.90
CA PRO A 293 -16.78 0.68 -22.48
C PRO A 293 -16.05 1.59 -23.45
N ASP A 294 -15.02 1.10 -24.13
CA ASP A 294 -14.25 1.88 -25.10
C ASP A 294 -15.07 2.31 -26.32
N LYS A 295 -16.16 1.58 -26.66
CA LYS A 295 -17.07 1.95 -27.76
C LYS A 295 -17.95 3.16 -27.46
N VAL A 296 -18.21 3.44 -26.20
CA VAL A 296 -19.10 4.52 -25.73
C VAL A 296 -18.36 5.66 -25.04
N SER A 297 -17.12 5.46 -24.62
CA SER A 297 -16.31 6.46 -23.91
C SER A 297 -16.09 7.75 -24.72
N SER A 298 -16.04 7.65 -26.04
CA SER A 298 -15.91 8.81 -26.92
C SER A 298 -17.20 9.63 -27.07
N SER A 299 -18.36 9.06 -26.70
CA SER A 299 -19.68 9.70 -26.83
C SER A 299 -20.25 10.17 -25.49
N GLY A 300 -19.69 9.78 -24.35
CA GLY A 300 -20.24 10.17 -23.07
C GLY A 300 -19.39 9.70 -21.88
N THR A 301 -19.91 9.96 -20.70
CA THR A 301 -19.28 9.61 -19.42
C THR A 301 -19.77 8.24 -18.93
N ILE A 302 -18.90 7.44 -18.35
CA ILE A 302 -19.25 6.16 -17.72
C ILE A 302 -19.25 6.33 -16.21
N VAL A 303 -20.37 5.98 -15.56
CA VAL A 303 -20.52 5.97 -14.11
C VAL A 303 -20.49 4.55 -13.54
N ASN A 304 -20.30 4.41 -12.25
CA ASN A 304 -20.21 3.10 -11.55
C ASN A 304 -19.13 2.16 -12.08
N GLU A 305 -18.13 2.69 -12.75
CA GLU A 305 -16.99 1.92 -13.21
C GLU A 305 -16.20 1.40 -12.02
N PRO A 306 -15.91 0.09 -11.94
CA PRO A 306 -15.11 -0.47 -10.86
C PRO A 306 -13.69 0.13 -10.86
N TYR A 307 -13.10 0.29 -9.70
CA TYR A 307 -11.75 0.86 -9.58
C TYR A 307 -10.69 0.13 -10.42
N TRP A 308 -10.79 -1.20 -10.54
CA TRP A 308 -9.86 -2.00 -11.36
C TRP A 308 -10.01 -1.72 -12.87
N GLU A 309 -11.21 -1.43 -13.36
CA GLU A 309 -11.43 -1.08 -14.75
C GLU A 309 -10.97 0.36 -15.02
N LYS A 310 -11.42 1.30 -14.19
CA LYS A 310 -11.04 2.72 -14.28
C LYS A 310 -9.53 2.94 -14.26
N TYR A 311 -8.80 2.11 -13.50
CA TYR A 311 -7.35 2.22 -13.34
C TYR A 311 -6.61 1.02 -13.92
N LYS A 312 -7.19 0.28 -14.87
CA LYS A 312 -6.62 -0.95 -15.44
C LYS A 312 -5.18 -0.78 -15.92
N TYR A 313 -4.89 0.31 -16.61
CA TYR A 313 -3.56 0.60 -17.12
C TYR A 313 -2.55 0.86 -15.98
N LEU A 314 -2.99 1.50 -14.90
CA LEU A 314 -2.17 1.71 -13.71
C LEU A 314 -1.85 0.37 -13.03
N PHE A 315 -2.83 -0.52 -12.91
CA PHE A 315 -2.63 -1.86 -12.37
C PHE A 315 -1.71 -2.72 -13.24
N ILE A 316 -1.85 -2.66 -14.57
CA ILE A 316 -0.95 -3.36 -15.51
C ILE A 316 0.51 -2.92 -15.32
N LEU A 317 0.78 -1.67 -14.99
CA LEU A 317 2.12 -1.15 -14.70
C LEU A 317 2.58 -1.47 -13.26
N LEU A 318 1.70 -1.35 -12.28
CA LEU A 318 2.04 -1.54 -10.87
C LEU A 318 2.28 -3.01 -10.50
N TYR A 319 1.47 -3.95 -11.00
CA TYR A 319 1.61 -5.35 -10.66
C TYR A 319 2.98 -5.94 -11.02
N PRO A 320 3.50 -5.78 -12.25
CA PRO A 320 4.84 -6.26 -12.58
C PRO A 320 5.93 -5.58 -11.77
N SER A 321 5.76 -4.29 -11.48
CA SER A 321 6.73 -3.51 -10.68
C SER A 321 6.81 -4.01 -9.24
N ILE A 322 5.66 -4.23 -8.60
CA ILE A 322 5.58 -4.80 -7.24
C ILE A 322 6.17 -6.22 -7.23
N LEU A 323 5.83 -7.04 -8.21
CA LEU A 323 6.35 -8.40 -8.32
C LEU A 323 7.87 -8.40 -8.49
N ALA A 324 8.41 -7.51 -9.33
CA ALA A 324 9.85 -7.36 -9.52
C ALA A 324 10.56 -6.94 -8.23
N LEU A 325 9.98 -5.99 -7.46
CA LEU A 325 10.50 -5.58 -6.16
C LEU A 325 10.47 -6.71 -5.13
N LEU A 326 9.41 -7.50 -5.10
CA LEU A 326 9.32 -8.68 -4.23
C LEU A 326 10.39 -9.72 -4.58
N ILE A 327 10.56 -10.04 -5.85
CA ILE A 327 11.61 -10.96 -6.32
C ILE A 327 12.99 -10.40 -5.95
N ALA A 328 13.25 -9.14 -6.20
CA ALA A 328 14.51 -8.50 -5.83
C ALA A 328 14.79 -8.55 -4.33
N SER A 329 13.77 -8.31 -3.50
CA SER A 329 13.89 -8.39 -2.04
C SER A 329 14.16 -9.81 -1.56
N ILE A 330 13.49 -10.82 -2.13
CA ILE A 330 13.74 -12.22 -1.83
C ILE A 330 15.18 -12.61 -2.20
N VAL A 331 15.64 -12.24 -3.40
CA VAL A 331 17.01 -12.51 -3.86
C VAL A 331 18.03 -11.81 -2.95
N TRP A 332 17.75 -10.58 -2.53
CA TRP A 332 18.61 -9.85 -1.61
C TRP A 332 18.69 -10.53 -0.24
N LEU A 333 17.54 -10.95 0.33
CA LEU A 333 17.47 -11.69 1.59
C LEU A 333 18.22 -13.03 1.50
N MET A 334 18.05 -13.76 0.41
CA MET A 334 18.78 -15.02 0.19
C MET A 334 20.30 -14.80 0.12
N ARG A 335 20.75 -13.74 -0.55
CA ARG A 335 22.17 -13.36 -0.63
C ARG A 335 22.71 -12.92 0.73
N ALA A 336 21.95 -12.12 1.48
CA ALA A 336 22.33 -11.70 2.83
C ALA A 336 22.47 -12.91 3.77
N ASN A 337 21.49 -13.79 3.78
CA ASN A 337 21.51 -15.01 4.59
C ASN A 337 22.70 -15.94 4.24
N ARG A 338 22.98 -16.12 2.94
CA ARG A 338 24.15 -16.88 2.48
C ARG A 338 25.48 -16.24 2.94
N ARG A 339 25.58 -14.91 2.94
CA ARG A 339 26.77 -14.18 3.44
C ARG A 339 26.94 -14.38 4.94
N GLU A 340 25.86 -14.29 5.69
CA GLU A 340 25.88 -14.51 7.14
C GLU A 340 26.27 -15.96 7.50
N SER A 341 25.68 -16.95 6.83
CA SER A 341 26.01 -18.35 7.02
C SER A 341 27.49 -18.64 6.74
N LYS A 342 28.05 -18.08 5.66
CA LYS A 342 29.48 -18.19 5.37
C LYS A 342 30.35 -17.57 6.46
N ARG A 343 29.98 -16.41 6.99
CA ARG A 343 30.69 -15.75 8.10
C ARG A 343 30.64 -16.59 9.38
N ARG A 344 29.49 -17.18 9.70
CA ARG A 344 29.33 -18.08 10.87
C ARG A 344 30.21 -19.31 10.75
N ILE A 345 30.22 -19.97 9.58
CA ILE A 345 31.08 -21.14 9.32
C ILE A 345 32.55 -20.76 9.46
N GLN A 346 32.99 -19.65 8.88
CA GLN A 346 34.38 -19.20 8.97
C GLN A 346 34.79 -18.90 10.42
N ALA A 347 33.90 -18.28 11.21
CA ALA A 347 34.16 -18.00 12.64
C ALA A 347 34.29 -19.29 13.45
N GLN A 348 33.39 -20.28 13.21
CA GLN A 348 33.46 -21.58 13.87
C GLN A 348 34.73 -22.35 13.51
N THR A 349 35.11 -22.33 12.23
CA THR A 349 36.36 -22.99 11.81
C THR A 349 37.60 -22.38 12.47
N ARG A 350 37.65 -21.03 12.59
CA ARG A 350 38.75 -20.36 13.31
C ARG A 350 38.81 -20.77 14.77
N LEU A 351 37.68 -20.82 15.47
CA LEU A 351 37.60 -21.27 16.85
C LEU A 351 38.06 -22.71 17.03
N LEU A 352 37.64 -23.61 16.14
CA LEU A 352 38.06 -24.99 16.15
C LEU A 352 39.59 -25.14 15.99
N VAL A 353 40.18 -24.38 15.05
CA VAL A 353 41.64 -24.39 14.84
C VAL A 353 42.36 -23.86 16.06
N GLN A 354 41.90 -22.77 16.65
CA GLN A 354 42.50 -22.22 17.90
C GLN A 354 42.39 -23.20 19.05
N ASN A 355 41.25 -23.82 19.29
CA ASN A 355 41.08 -24.82 20.33
C ASN A 355 42.02 -26.00 20.18
N LYS A 356 42.16 -26.48 18.91
CA LYS A 356 43.09 -27.60 18.61
C LYS A 356 44.54 -27.24 18.89
N LEU A 357 44.97 -26.01 18.59
CA LEU A 357 46.30 -25.55 18.91
C LEU A 357 46.54 -25.45 20.42
N VAL A 358 45.53 -24.97 21.15
CA VAL A 358 45.62 -24.93 22.62
C VAL A 358 45.69 -26.33 23.22
N GLU A 359 44.89 -27.26 22.74
CA GLU A 359 44.89 -28.66 23.15
C GLU A 359 46.24 -29.31 22.91
N GLN A 360 46.81 -29.18 21.71
CA GLN A 360 48.12 -29.70 21.36
C GLN A 360 49.23 -29.12 22.27
N ARG A 361 49.14 -27.83 22.58
CA ARG A 361 50.09 -27.19 23.50
C ARG A 361 49.99 -27.77 24.90
N ASN A 362 48.76 -27.92 25.40
CA ASN A 362 48.56 -28.49 26.76
C ASN A 362 49.00 -29.96 26.82
N GLU A 363 48.78 -30.73 25.76
CA GLU A 363 49.23 -32.10 25.66
C GLU A 363 50.77 -32.14 25.71
N PHE A 364 51.47 -31.31 24.94
CA PHE A 364 52.89 -31.16 24.95
C PHE A 364 53.40 -30.80 26.37
N ASP A 365 52.84 -29.81 27.03
CA ASP A 365 53.21 -29.38 28.35
C ASP A 365 53.05 -30.55 29.37
N ASN A 366 51.95 -31.28 29.29
CA ASN A 366 51.70 -32.43 30.17
C ASN A 366 52.71 -33.56 29.97
N VAL A 367 52.99 -33.91 28.71
CA VAL A 367 54.01 -34.95 28.41
C VAL A 367 55.37 -34.51 28.89
N PHE A 368 55.76 -33.27 28.63
CA PHE A 368 57.07 -32.77 29.01
C PHE A 368 57.28 -32.73 30.54
N HIS A 369 56.27 -32.38 31.30
CA HIS A 369 56.32 -32.36 32.74
C HIS A 369 56.22 -33.76 33.42
N SER A 370 55.72 -34.76 32.66
CA SER A 370 55.64 -36.14 33.14
C SER A 370 56.96 -36.94 33.03
N ILE A 371 57.94 -36.43 32.29
CA ILE A 371 59.26 -37.05 32.13
C ILE A 371 59.93 -37.02 33.47
N ARG A 372 60.41 -38.19 33.92
CA ARG A 372 61.11 -38.36 35.21
C ARG A 372 62.50 -37.77 35.22
N ASP A 373 63.16 -37.73 34.07
CA ASP A 373 64.45 -37.06 33.92
C ASP A 373 64.31 -35.54 33.99
N GLY A 374 65.23 -34.87 34.57
CA GLY A 374 65.28 -33.41 34.55
C GLY A 374 65.64 -32.93 33.17
N VAL A 375 64.74 -32.16 32.59
CA VAL A 375 64.92 -31.59 31.21
C VAL A 375 64.90 -30.05 31.27
N ILE A 376 65.88 -29.48 30.62
CA ILE A 376 66.02 -28.05 30.43
C ILE A 376 66.41 -27.74 28.99
N THR A 377 65.80 -26.71 28.37
CA THR A 377 66.24 -26.28 27.09
C THR A 377 66.81 -24.88 27.11
N TYR A 378 67.73 -24.65 26.19
CA TYR A 378 68.42 -23.41 26.01
C TYR A 378 68.26 -22.89 24.58
N ASP A 379 68.27 -21.61 24.40
CA ASP A 379 68.42 -20.98 23.10
C ASP A 379 69.91 -21.03 22.61
N THR A 380 70.17 -20.47 21.42
CA THR A 380 71.52 -20.38 20.87
C THR A 380 72.46 -19.47 21.64
N ASP A 381 71.91 -18.55 22.43
CA ASP A 381 72.63 -17.58 23.24
C ASP A 381 72.85 -18.10 24.71
N LEU A 382 72.49 -19.36 24.94
CA LEU A 382 72.59 -20.09 26.21
C LEU A 382 71.63 -19.56 27.29
N HIS A 383 70.53 -18.90 26.94
CA HIS A 383 69.48 -18.59 27.89
C HIS A 383 68.54 -19.77 28.06
N ILE A 384 68.02 -19.94 29.22
CA ILE A 384 67.08 -20.97 29.58
C ILE A 384 65.74 -20.62 28.80
N HIS A 385 65.30 -21.55 28.01
CA HIS A 385 64.02 -21.40 27.29
C HIS A 385 62.88 -22.13 28.01
N PHE A 386 63.18 -23.31 28.57
CA PHE A 386 62.18 -24.10 29.28
C PHE A 386 62.81 -25.08 30.30
N THR A 387 62.12 -25.34 31.42
CA THR A 387 62.50 -26.34 32.41
C THR A 387 61.30 -27.22 32.76
N ASN A 388 61.52 -28.54 32.92
CA ASN A 388 60.47 -29.41 33.40
C ASN A 388 60.43 -29.49 34.92
N ARG A 389 59.31 -30.01 35.44
CA ARG A 389 59.11 -30.17 36.91
C ARG A 389 60.18 -31.06 37.58
N SER A 390 60.57 -32.13 36.87
CA SER A 390 61.51 -33.09 37.40
C SER A 390 62.88 -32.47 37.67
N LEU A 391 63.38 -31.59 36.75
CA LEU A 391 64.67 -30.89 37.02
C LEU A 391 64.59 -29.99 38.25
N LEU A 392 63.53 -29.22 38.37
CA LEU A 392 63.37 -28.31 39.51
C LEU A 392 63.27 -29.06 40.87
N GLN A 393 62.54 -30.19 40.86
CA GLN A 393 62.44 -31.06 42.02
C GLN A 393 63.77 -31.66 42.37
N MET A 394 64.55 -32.08 41.37
CA MET A 394 65.88 -32.63 41.54
C MET A 394 66.88 -31.62 42.21
N LEU A 395 66.71 -30.36 41.84
CA LEU A 395 67.50 -29.25 42.36
C LEU A 395 66.91 -28.63 43.64
N HIS A 396 65.75 -29.12 44.12
CA HIS A 396 65.02 -28.57 45.25
C HIS A 396 64.58 -27.12 45.07
N LEU A 397 64.33 -26.71 43.78
CA LEU A 397 63.90 -25.38 43.40
C LEU A 397 62.38 -25.29 43.38
N PRO A 398 61.75 -24.11 43.64
CA PRO A 398 60.32 -23.95 43.56
C PRO A 398 59.81 -24.09 42.14
N TYR A 399 58.70 -24.82 41.96
CA TYR A 399 58.01 -24.95 40.71
C TYR A 399 56.89 -23.91 40.60
N GLU A 400 57.26 -22.64 40.52
CA GLU A 400 56.33 -21.53 40.35
C GLU A 400 56.10 -21.24 38.86
N SER A 401 54.85 -20.88 38.49
CA SER A 401 54.48 -20.50 37.14
C SER A 401 54.86 -21.54 36.06
N GLY A 402 54.84 -22.86 36.41
CA GLY A 402 55.16 -23.93 35.44
C GLY A 402 56.60 -23.92 34.96
N GLY A 403 57.56 -23.48 35.80
CA GLY A 403 58.98 -23.39 35.44
C GLY A 403 59.38 -22.15 34.66
N ARG A 404 58.44 -21.31 34.29
CA ARG A 404 58.68 -20.06 33.49
C ARG A 404 59.50 -19.03 34.31
N PHE A 405 59.52 -19.13 35.59
CA PHE A 405 60.33 -18.23 36.47
C PHE A 405 61.81 -18.18 36.07
N TYR A 406 62.31 -19.29 35.51
CA TYR A 406 63.71 -19.43 35.12
C TYR A 406 63.97 -19.11 33.63
N GLU A 407 62.96 -18.85 32.88
CA GLU A 407 63.07 -18.52 31.45
C GLU A 407 63.82 -17.20 31.22
N GLY A 408 64.73 -17.19 30.28
CA GLY A 408 65.61 -16.05 29.99
C GLY A 408 66.86 -15.92 30.86
N MET A 409 67.00 -16.75 31.91
CA MET A 409 68.26 -16.78 32.73
C MET A 409 69.38 -17.47 31.98
N MET A 410 70.60 -17.03 32.19
CA MET A 410 71.84 -17.66 31.61
C MET A 410 72.05 -19.08 32.07
N ALA A 411 72.59 -19.92 31.22
CA ALA A 411 73.05 -21.25 31.57
C ALA A 411 74.05 -21.17 32.72
N GLY A 412 73.88 -22.07 33.71
CA GLY A 412 74.69 -22.07 34.92
C GLY A 412 74.18 -21.14 36.02
N SER A 413 73.09 -20.39 35.84
CA SER A 413 72.48 -19.53 36.84
C SER A 413 71.72 -20.31 37.93
N ILE A 414 71.18 -21.47 37.59
CA ILE A 414 70.38 -22.30 38.53
C ILE A 414 71.12 -23.55 39.00
N PHE A 415 71.96 -24.12 38.18
CA PHE A 415 72.85 -25.27 38.55
C PHE A 415 74.12 -25.27 37.72
N LYS A 416 75.13 -26.03 38.20
CA LYS A 416 76.38 -26.28 37.52
C LYS A 416 76.65 -27.79 37.51
N ILE A 417 77.43 -28.25 36.50
CA ILE A 417 77.87 -29.62 36.39
C ILE A 417 79.38 -29.68 36.58
N TYR A 418 79.82 -30.40 37.56
CA TYR A 418 81.24 -30.50 37.92
C TYR A 418 81.79 -31.87 37.53
N TYR A 419 82.96 -31.88 36.87
CA TYR A 419 83.75 -33.05 36.57
C TYR A 419 85.24 -32.78 36.83
N ASN A 420 85.91 -33.62 37.59
CA ASN A 420 87.29 -33.41 38.04
C ASN A 420 87.54 -31.99 38.67
N GLY A 421 86.57 -31.50 39.41
CA GLY A 421 86.65 -30.18 40.09
C GLY A 421 86.38 -28.97 39.21
N GLN A 422 86.11 -29.14 37.92
CA GLN A 422 85.80 -28.06 36.96
C GLN A 422 84.31 -28.03 36.58
N ASP A 423 83.74 -26.83 36.47
CA ASP A 423 82.38 -26.62 35.91
C ASP A 423 82.44 -26.84 34.41
N ILE A 424 81.75 -27.86 33.91
CA ILE A 424 81.78 -28.26 32.49
C ILE A 424 80.48 -27.91 31.75
N LEU A 425 79.42 -27.41 32.41
CA LEU A 425 78.10 -27.14 31.75
C LEU A 425 78.23 -26.22 30.58
N HIS A 426 78.91 -25.07 30.78
CA HIS A 426 79.03 -24.06 29.71
C HIS A 426 79.84 -24.56 28.50
N SER A 427 80.90 -25.29 28.79
CA SER A 427 81.75 -25.86 27.73
C SER A 427 81.02 -26.92 26.91
N MET A 428 80.19 -27.77 27.54
CA MET A 428 79.40 -28.78 26.88
C MET A 428 78.31 -28.14 26.02
N LEU A 429 77.61 -27.12 26.54
CA LEU A 429 76.59 -26.39 25.73
C LEU A 429 77.20 -25.72 24.49
N LYS A 430 78.34 -25.05 24.64
CA LYS A 430 79.06 -24.45 23.48
C LYS A 430 79.54 -25.49 22.47
N GLN A 431 79.97 -26.66 22.97
CA GLN A 431 80.42 -27.76 22.13
C GLN A 431 79.22 -28.30 21.24
N VAL A 432 78.06 -28.46 21.86
CA VAL A 432 76.82 -28.89 21.10
C VAL A 432 76.37 -27.81 20.18
N ALA A 433 76.39 -26.54 20.57
CA ALA A 433 76.07 -25.44 19.72
C ALA A 433 76.95 -25.31 18.49
N ALA A 434 78.27 -25.53 18.65
CA ALA A 434 79.28 -25.42 17.57
C ALA A 434 79.33 -26.61 16.65
N LYS A 435 79.24 -27.84 17.16
CA LYS A 435 79.38 -29.08 16.40
C LYS A 435 78.04 -29.67 15.95
N GLY A 436 76.96 -29.36 16.59
CA GLY A 436 75.64 -29.92 16.28
C GLY A 436 75.49 -31.40 16.63
N GLU A 437 76.38 -31.94 17.43
CA GLU A 437 76.39 -33.31 17.91
C GLU A 437 76.01 -33.38 19.39
N SER A 438 75.39 -34.48 19.80
CA SER A 438 75.05 -34.68 21.22
C SER A 438 76.33 -34.92 22.07
N VAL A 439 76.36 -34.42 23.29
CA VAL A 439 77.46 -34.59 24.24
C VAL A 439 76.90 -35.22 25.51
N LYS A 440 77.43 -36.38 25.84
CA LYS A 440 77.06 -37.07 27.11
C LYS A 440 77.77 -36.43 28.28
N ILE A 441 77.10 -36.36 29.43
CA ILE A 441 77.72 -35.99 30.71
C ILE A 441 78.72 -37.10 31.07
N PRO A 442 79.99 -36.75 31.38
CA PRO A 442 81.00 -37.73 31.74
C PRO A 442 80.63 -38.54 33.00
N GLN A 443 80.97 -39.84 32.96
CA GLN A 443 80.72 -40.68 34.09
C GLN A 443 81.51 -40.16 35.34
N GLY A 444 80.85 -40.03 36.51
CA GLY A 444 81.43 -39.44 37.69
C GLY A 444 81.27 -37.90 37.79
N ALA A 445 80.44 -37.30 36.93
CA ALA A 445 80.08 -35.89 37.09
C ALA A 445 79.02 -35.69 38.20
N PHE A 446 79.04 -34.54 38.80
CA PHE A 446 78.10 -34.15 39.84
C PHE A 446 77.38 -32.84 39.44
N MET A 447 76.07 -32.81 39.73
CA MET A 447 75.27 -31.62 39.56
C MET A 447 75.15 -30.94 40.95
N LYS A 448 75.25 -29.62 40.93
CA LYS A 448 75.04 -28.75 42.10
C LYS A 448 74.16 -27.59 41.81
N GLU A 449 73.16 -27.35 42.63
CA GLU A 449 72.33 -26.11 42.56
C GLU A 449 73.20 -24.93 43.04
N VAL A 450 73.11 -23.76 42.41
CA VAL A 450 74.05 -22.64 42.64
C VAL A 450 74.05 -22.13 44.06
N HIS A 451 72.94 -22.13 44.75
CA HIS A 451 72.80 -21.63 46.12
C HIS A 451 72.79 -22.73 47.18
N SER A 452 73.12 -23.98 46.83
CA SER A 452 73.18 -25.12 47.74
C SER A 452 74.57 -25.72 47.77
N ASP A 453 74.95 -26.27 48.91
CA ASP A 453 76.21 -26.99 49.04
C ASP A 453 76.08 -28.50 48.79
N LYS A 454 74.91 -28.96 48.37
CA LYS A 454 74.61 -30.36 48.04
C LYS A 454 75.01 -30.71 46.64
N TYR A 455 75.77 -31.74 46.47
CA TYR A 455 76.10 -32.36 45.18
C TYR A 455 75.37 -33.71 45.05
N PHE A 456 74.95 -34.04 43.87
CA PHE A 456 74.45 -35.38 43.54
C PHE A 456 75.04 -35.87 42.21
N PRO A 457 75.34 -37.16 42.12
CA PRO A 457 75.85 -37.72 40.85
C PRO A 457 74.79 -37.65 39.77
N VAL A 458 75.20 -37.24 38.59
CA VAL A 458 74.32 -37.01 37.47
C VAL A 458 74.76 -37.76 36.22
N SER A 459 73.82 -38.36 35.50
CA SER A 459 73.99 -38.90 34.17
C SER A 459 73.03 -38.22 33.22
N GLY A 460 73.42 -38.03 32.01
CA GLY A 460 72.58 -37.40 31.01
C GLY A 460 73.31 -37.03 29.71
N GLU A 461 72.66 -36.23 28.93
CA GLU A 461 73.21 -35.75 27.63
C GLU A 461 72.61 -34.40 27.24
N ILE A 462 73.37 -33.66 26.48
CA ILE A 462 72.93 -32.41 25.83
C ILE A 462 72.76 -32.71 24.34
N VAL A 463 71.62 -32.47 23.79
CA VAL A 463 71.28 -32.68 22.38
C VAL A 463 70.88 -31.37 21.72
N PRO A 464 71.27 -31.19 20.43
CA PRO A 464 70.82 -29.97 19.71
C PRO A 464 69.36 -30.07 19.35
N ILE A 465 68.59 -28.97 19.51
CA ILE A 465 67.24 -28.79 18.99
C ILE A 465 67.37 -28.15 17.59
N ARG A 466 66.77 -28.78 16.61
CA ARG A 466 66.83 -28.32 15.20
C ARG A 466 65.47 -27.96 14.68
N SER A 467 65.42 -26.92 13.88
CA SER A 467 64.31 -26.58 13.02
C SER A 467 64.81 -26.38 11.60
N LYS A 468 64.37 -27.19 10.66
CA LYS A 468 64.79 -27.14 9.24
C LYS A 468 66.30 -27.02 9.09
N ASP A 469 67.06 -27.91 9.53
CA ASP A 469 68.55 -27.99 9.45
C ASP A 469 69.34 -26.94 10.26
N ALA A 470 68.70 -25.91 10.82
CA ALA A 470 69.34 -24.94 11.69
C ALA A 470 69.22 -25.36 13.17
N ILE A 471 70.28 -25.20 13.95
CA ILE A 471 70.23 -25.38 15.41
C ILE A 471 69.52 -24.17 15.99
N THR A 472 68.38 -24.37 16.63
CA THR A 472 67.56 -23.34 17.26
C THR A 472 67.72 -23.32 18.79
N GLY A 473 68.39 -24.30 19.37
CA GLY A 473 68.63 -24.42 20.79
C GLY A 473 69.24 -25.75 21.16
N MET A 474 69.31 -26.02 22.45
CA MET A 474 69.84 -27.24 23.03
C MET A 474 68.93 -27.73 24.12
N ALA A 475 68.89 -29.06 24.33
CA ALA A 475 68.14 -29.67 25.43
C ALA A 475 69.13 -30.53 26.26
N LEU A 476 69.18 -30.26 27.50
CA LEU A 476 69.92 -31.10 28.55
C LEU A 476 68.88 -32.01 29.18
N SER A 477 69.10 -33.30 29.10
CA SER A 477 68.42 -34.33 29.89
C SER A 477 69.38 -34.78 30.99
N ALA A 478 68.96 -34.75 32.26
CA ALA A 478 69.78 -35.09 33.40
C ALA A 478 68.97 -36.01 34.33
N ARG A 479 69.64 -37.05 34.81
CA ARG A 479 69.09 -38.00 35.77
C ARG A 479 69.98 -38.06 36.99
N ASN A 480 69.40 -37.97 38.24
CA ASN A 480 70.08 -38.21 39.45
C ASN A 480 70.28 -39.71 39.67
N ILE A 481 71.51 -40.16 39.70
CA ILE A 481 71.91 -41.58 39.85
C ILE A 481 72.41 -41.94 41.27
N SER A 482 72.10 -41.12 42.25
CA SER A 482 72.52 -41.39 43.67
C SER A 482 72.05 -42.77 44.15
N ASN A 483 70.87 -43.19 43.84
CA ASN A 483 70.34 -44.53 44.20
C ASN A 483 71.00 -45.66 43.43
N GLU A 484 71.36 -45.49 42.18
CA GLU A 484 72.07 -46.48 41.39
C GLU A 484 73.54 -46.68 41.84
N GLU A 485 74.22 -45.60 42.20
CA GLU A 485 75.55 -45.67 42.72
C GLU A 485 75.58 -46.26 44.16
N MET A 486 74.64 -45.97 45.02
CA MET A 486 74.52 -46.61 46.32
C MET A 486 74.27 -48.13 46.16
N GLN A 487 73.37 -48.52 45.21
CA GLN A 487 73.17 -49.96 44.95
C GLN A 487 74.40 -50.66 44.44
N LYS A 488 75.20 -50.05 43.54
CA LYS A 488 76.48 -50.62 43.09
C LYS A 488 77.46 -50.81 44.21
N ARG A 489 77.60 -49.83 45.10
CA ARG A 489 78.44 -49.96 46.26
C ARG A 489 77.98 -51.02 47.29
N PHE A 490 76.67 -51.34 47.27
CA PHE A 490 76.14 -52.45 48.11
C PHE A 490 76.38 -53.82 47.48
N PHE A 491 76.58 -53.94 46.14
CA PHE A 491 76.85 -55.17 45.43
C PHE A 491 78.32 -55.45 45.28
N ASP A 492 79.19 -54.44 45.47
CA ASP A 492 80.70 -54.56 45.41
C ASP A 492 81.33 -54.75 46.82
N MET A 493 80.51 -54.86 47.93
CA MET A 493 80.87 -55.24 49.29
C MET A 493 80.48 -56.71 49.51
#